data_a114a59b40e94768f00e537f1d6ca586
#
_entry.id   a114a59b40e94768f00e537f1d6ca586
#
_cell.length_a   1.000
_cell.length_b   1.000
_cell.length_c   1.000
_cell.angle_alpha   90.00
_cell.angle_beta   90.00
_cell.angle_gamma   90.00
#
_symmetry.space_group_name_H-M   'P 1'
#
loop_
_entity.id
_entity.type
_entity.pdbx_description
1 polymer ?
#
loop_
_entity_poly.entity_id
_entity_poly.type
_entity_poly.pdbx_seq_one_letter_code
_entity_poly.pdbx_strand_id
1 'polypeptide(L)'
;PHNPTGKVFTAAELEVIAGLARRHDVLVATDEVYEHLAFDGHRHIPIATLPGMAERTVTISSAGKTFSVTGWKIGWLHAPAEITASIRAVKQFLTYVNGAPFQPAVARALALDDDFYRTLAGDLQRKRDILSTGLRDAGFDVYPSAGTYFVVTDAVPLGFDDGMELCLQLPELAGVAAVPVSVFHDDPQAARS
;
A
#
# COMPACT_ATOMS: atom_id res chain seq x y z
N PRO A 1 1.33 -2.89 -4.57
CA PRO A 1 1.03 -3.80 -3.44
C PRO A 1 -0.09 -3.27 -2.56
N HIS A 2 -0.98 -4.16 -2.10
CA HIS A 2 -2.21 -3.80 -1.39
C HIS A 2 -1.99 -3.73 0.14
N ASN A 3 -2.49 -2.67 0.76
CA ASN A 3 -2.52 -2.52 2.22
C ASN A 3 -3.90 -3.00 2.74
N PRO A 4 -3.97 -3.93 3.73
CA PRO A 4 -2.84 -4.50 4.48
C PRO A 4 -2.34 -5.86 3.98
N THR A 5 -2.92 -6.45 2.95
CA THR A 5 -2.72 -7.88 2.60
C THR A 5 -1.35 -8.20 2.01
N GLY A 6 -0.59 -7.20 1.57
CA GLY A 6 0.67 -7.41 0.87
C GLY A 6 0.55 -8.04 -0.51
N LYS A 7 -0.68 -8.17 -1.05
CA LYS A 7 -0.90 -8.71 -2.40
C LYS A 7 -0.27 -7.80 -3.46
N VAL A 8 0.47 -8.40 -4.37
CA VAL A 8 0.93 -7.78 -5.62
C VAL A 8 0.10 -8.36 -6.76
N PHE A 9 -0.62 -7.50 -7.48
CA PHE A 9 -1.47 -7.94 -8.59
C PHE A 9 -0.62 -8.41 -9.78
N THR A 10 -1.03 -9.51 -10.37
CA THR A 10 -0.46 -10.03 -11.62
C THR A 10 -0.99 -9.24 -12.82
N ALA A 11 -0.30 -9.32 -13.96
CA ALA A 11 -0.75 -8.71 -15.20
C ALA A 11 -2.15 -9.22 -15.63
N ALA A 12 -2.44 -10.49 -15.41
CA ALA A 12 -3.73 -11.08 -15.73
C ALA A 12 -4.88 -10.53 -14.87
N GLU A 13 -4.64 -10.35 -13.57
CA GLU A 13 -5.62 -9.74 -12.66
C GLU A 13 -5.87 -8.27 -13.00
N LEU A 14 -4.81 -7.52 -13.30
CA LEU A 14 -4.93 -6.13 -13.72
C LEU A 14 -5.67 -6.01 -15.08
N GLU A 15 -5.48 -6.94 -16.00
CA GLU A 15 -6.20 -6.95 -17.28
C GLU A 15 -7.72 -7.15 -17.09
N VAL A 16 -8.15 -7.93 -16.09
CA VAL A 16 -9.58 -8.03 -15.74
C VAL A 16 -10.14 -6.66 -15.36
N ILE A 17 -9.45 -5.93 -14.49
CA ILE A 17 -9.86 -4.57 -14.06
C ILE A 17 -9.83 -3.62 -15.26
N ALA A 18 -8.77 -3.64 -16.06
CA ALA A 18 -8.62 -2.81 -17.24
C ALA A 18 -9.72 -3.10 -18.30
N GLY A 19 -10.05 -4.38 -18.49
CA GLY A 19 -11.14 -4.81 -19.38
C GLY A 19 -12.51 -4.26 -18.95
N LEU A 20 -12.78 -4.28 -17.64
CA LEU A 20 -14.01 -3.69 -17.10
C LEU A 20 -14.01 -2.18 -17.27
N ALA A 21 -12.89 -1.51 -16.97
CA ALA A 21 -12.77 -0.06 -17.11
C ALA A 21 -12.99 0.41 -18.54
N ARG A 22 -12.41 -0.29 -19.53
CA ARG A 22 -12.63 0.00 -20.95
C ARG A 22 -14.06 -0.26 -21.39
N ARG A 23 -14.65 -1.39 -20.97
CA ARG A 23 -16.02 -1.79 -21.33
C ARG A 23 -17.07 -0.81 -20.84
N HIS A 24 -16.90 -0.30 -19.64
CA HIS A 24 -17.87 0.56 -18.96
C HIS A 24 -17.50 2.03 -19.02
N ASP A 25 -16.41 2.39 -19.72
CA ASP A 25 -15.90 3.74 -19.88
C ASP A 25 -15.74 4.49 -18.54
N VAL A 26 -15.15 3.81 -17.54
CA VAL A 26 -14.94 4.37 -16.21
C VAL A 26 -13.48 4.80 -16.02
N LEU A 27 -13.29 5.81 -15.17
CA LEU A 27 -11.97 6.22 -14.68
C LEU A 27 -11.51 5.27 -13.61
N VAL A 28 -10.19 5.07 -13.54
CA VAL A 28 -9.52 4.26 -12.51
C VAL A 28 -8.63 5.17 -11.69
N ALA A 29 -8.78 5.15 -10.37
CA ALA A 29 -7.86 5.79 -9.43
C ALA A 29 -7.11 4.69 -8.66
N THR A 30 -5.77 4.75 -8.69
CA THR A 30 -4.92 3.79 -8.00
C THR A 30 -4.08 4.47 -6.95
N ASP A 31 -4.02 3.89 -5.74
CA ASP A 31 -3.04 4.24 -4.72
C ASP A 31 -1.85 3.30 -4.87
N GLU A 32 -0.73 3.83 -5.35
CA GLU A 32 0.47 3.07 -5.66
C GLU A 32 1.63 3.39 -4.71
N VAL A 33 1.32 3.89 -3.51
CA VAL A 33 2.30 4.33 -2.52
C VAL A 33 3.33 3.27 -2.11
N TYR A 34 3.04 1.98 -2.35
CA TYR A 34 3.94 0.84 -2.10
C TYR A 34 4.59 0.29 -3.38
N GLU A 35 4.62 1.04 -4.46
CA GLU A 35 5.13 0.63 -5.78
C GLU A 35 6.55 0.04 -5.77
N HIS A 36 7.40 0.50 -4.85
CA HIS A 36 8.77 0.02 -4.69
C HIS A 36 8.91 -1.15 -3.70
N LEU A 37 7.83 -1.55 -3.02
CA LEU A 37 7.86 -2.56 -1.97
C LEU A 37 7.18 -3.85 -2.45
N ALA A 38 7.80 -4.51 -3.43
CA ALA A 38 7.43 -5.83 -3.89
C ALA A 38 8.59 -6.80 -3.64
N PHE A 39 8.30 -8.02 -3.18
CA PHE A 39 9.24 -9.01 -2.67
C PHE A 39 9.20 -10.30 -3.48
N ASP A 40 10.16 -11.19 -3.24
CA ASP A 40 10.18 -12.56 -3.79
C ASP A 40 10.11 -12.60 -5.33
N GLY A 41 10.73 -11.60 -5.99
CA GLY A 41 10.71 -11.48 -7.44
C GLY A 41 9.41 -10.95 -8.04
N HIS A 42 8.39 -10.66 -7.23
CA HIS A 42 7.20 -9.93 -7.69
C HIS A 42 7.56 -8.54 -8.15
N ARG A 43 6.80 -8.04 -9.13
CA ARG A 43 6.97 -6.66 -9.64
C ARG A 43 5.64 -5.95 -9.62
N HIS A 44 5.64 -4.72 -9.11
CA HIS A 44 4.51 -3.83 -9.27
C HIS A 44 4.33 -3.45 -10.74
N ILE A 45 3.10 -3.52 -11.23
CA ILE A 45 2.71 -3.12 -12.57
C ILE A 45 1.68 -2.00 -12.43
N PRO A 46 2.02 -0.75 -12.76
CA PRO A 46 1.03 0.32 -12.78
C PRO A 46 -0.05 0.03 -13.83
N ILE A 47 -1.33 0.04 -13.44
CA ILE A 47 -2.42 -0.27 -14.37
C ILE A 47 -2.47 0.71 -15.54
N ALA A 48 -2.00 1.94 -15.34
CA ALA A 48 -1.89 2.96 -16.38
C ALA A 48 -1.01 2.53 -17.57
N THR A 49 -0.13 1.53 -17.39
CA THR A 49 0.75 1.02 -18.45
C THR A 49 0.07 -0.02 -19.35
N LEU A 50 -1.11 -0.50 -18.99
CA LEU A 50 -1.86 -1.45 -19.81
C LEU A 50 -2.55 -0.73 -20.98
N PRO A 51 -2.77 -1.43 -22.11
CA PRO A 51 -3.41 -0.84 -23.27
C PRO A 51 -4.78 -0.21 -22.95
N GLY A 52 -4.98 1.06 -23.35
CA GLY A 52 -6.23 1.77 -23.14
C GLY A 52 -6.47 2.22 -21.70
N MET A 53 -5.43 2.25 -20.87
CA MET A 53 -5.55 2.67 -19.47
C MET A 53 -4.87 4.02 -19.17
N ALA A 54 -3.89 4.43 -19.96
CA ALA A 54 -3.17 5.69 -19.72
C ALA A 54 -4.11 6.91 -19.76
N GLU A 55 -5.11 6.91 -20.66
CA GLU A 55 -6.06 7.98 -20.85
C GLU A 55 -7.19 8.03 -19.81
N ARG A 56 -7.29 7.04 -18.92
CA ARG A 56 -8.37 6.91 -17.93
C ARG A 56 -7.90 6.62 -16.52
N THR A 57 -6.59 6.64 -16.26
CA THR A 57 -6.05 6.33 -14.94
C THR A 57 -5.50 7.57 -14.25
N VAL A 58 -5.82 7.68 -12.96
CA VAL A 58 -5.17 8.58 -12.01
C VAL A 58 -4.31 7.73 -11.09
N THR A 59 -3.01 7.76 -11.29
CA THR A 59 -2.04 7.10 -10.42
C THR A 59 -1.63 8.04 -9.30
N ILE A 60 -1.76 7.60 -8.06
CA ILE A 60 -1.48 8.40 -6.86
C ILE A 60 -0.34 7.73 -6.09
N SER A 61 0.65 8.50 -5.67
CA SER A 61 1.73 8.03 -4.82
C SER A 61 2.21 9.11 -3.85
N SER A 62 3.11 8.76 -2.94
CA SER A 62 3.66 9.71 -1.98
C SER A 62 5.08 9.37 -1.53
N ALA A 63 5.80 10.40 -1.09
CA ALA A 63 7.11 10.25 -0.48
C ALA A 63 7.08 9.53 0.88
N GLY A 64 5.92 9.53 1.53
CA GLY A 64 5.77 9.11 2.92
C GLY A 64 6.27 7.71 3.22
N LYS A 65 6.02 6.76 2.33
CA LYS A 65 6.38 5.34 2.53
C LYS A 65 7.78 5.03 2.03
N THR A 66 8.07 5.39 0.78
CA THR A 66 9.37 5.10 0.15
C THR A 66 10.54 5.77 0.87
N PHE A 67 10.36 6.99 1.35
CA PHE A 67 11.43 7.74 2.00
C PHE A 67 11.25 7.89 3.53
N SER A 68 10.29 7.16 4.14
CA SER A 68 10.00 7.19 5.58
C SER A 68 9.73 8.61 6.12
N VAL A 69 9.07 9.44 5.32
CA VAL A 69 8.76 10.85 5.63
C VAL A 69 7.25 11.11 5.63
N THR A 70 6.48 10.21 6.21
CA THR A 70 5.00 10.29 6.25
C THR A 70 4.51 11.62 6.80
N GLY A 71 5.19 12.19 7.79
CA GLY A 71 4.87 13.49 8.40
C GLY A 71 5.03 14.68 7.46
N TRP A 72 5.78 14.57 6.38
CA TRP A 72 5.97 15.65 5.41
C TRP A 72 4.74 15.93 4.56
N LYS A 73 3.85 14.94 4.42
CA LYS A 73 2.60 15.05 3.65
C LYS A 73 2.82 15.48 2.20
N ILE A 74 3.88 14.97 1.56
CA ILE A 74 4.17 15.18 0.14
C ILE A 74 3.75 13.96 -0.65
N GLY A 75 2.89 14.17 -1.63
CA GLY A 75 2.46 13.19 -2.60
C GLY A 75 2.26 13.82 -3.97
N TRP A 76 2.02 13.00 -4.94
CA TRP A 76 1.78 13.39 -6.33
C TRP A 76 0.75 12.50 -6.98
N LEU A 77 0.21 12.98 -8.05
CA LEU A 77 -0.60 12.17 -8.96
C LEU A 77 -0.10 12.34 -10.39
N HIS A 78 -0.32 11.31 -11.17
CA HIS A 78 -0.10 11.30 -12.60
C HIS A 78 -1.41 10.91 -13.31
N ALA A 79 -1.88 11.73 -14.23
CA ALA A 79 -3.13 11.52 -14.95
C ALA A 79 -3.12 12.30 -16.27
N PRO A 80 -4.06 12.04 -17.20
CA PRO A 80 -4.28 12.86 -18.38
C PRO A 80 -4.47 14.34 -18.04
N ALA A 81 -4.08 15.21 -18.96
CA ALA A 81 -4.05 16.66 -18.74
C ALA A 81 -5.42 17.22 -18.31
N GLU A 82 -6.50 16.77 -18.92
CA GLU A 82 -7.86 17.22 -18.60
C GLU A 82 -8.30 16.83 -17.19
N ILE A 83 -8.00 15.59 -16.80
CA ILE A 83 -8.28 15.09 -15.45
C ILE A 83 -7.43 15.87 -14.43
N THR A 84 -6.15 16.05 -14.72
CA THR A 84 -5.23 16.82 -13.87
C THR A 84 -5.73 18.26 -13.70
N ALA A 85 -6.23 18.92 -14.75
CA ALA A 85 -6.78 20.27 -14.67
C ALA A 85 -8.00 20.34 -13.73
N SER A 86 -8.90 19.37 -13.83
CA SER A 86 -10.09 19.26 -12.95
C SER A 86 -9.69 19.04 -11.49
N ILE A 87 -8.74 18.13 -11.24
CA ILE A 87 -8.23 17.87 -9.88
C ILE A 87 -7.56 19.11 -9.30
N ARG A 88 -6.77 19.84 -10.09
CA ARG A 88 -6.12 21.09 -9.64
C ARG A 88 -7.13 22.17 -9.26
N ALA A 89 -8.22 22.31 -10.03
CA ALA A 89 -9.27 23.26 -9.74
C ALA A 89 -9.93 23.01 -8.38
N VAL A 90 -10.22 21.73 -8.07
CA VAL A 90 -10.77 21.34 -6.75
C VAL A 90 -9.73 21.49 -5.65
N LYS A 91 -8.51 21.02 -5.89
CA LYS A 91 -7.41 21.06 -4.90
C LYS A 91 -7.11 22.49 -4.43
N GLN A 92 -7.24 23.48 -5.28
CA GLN A 92 -7.05 24.89 -4.94
C GLN A 92 -7.90 25.31 -3.73
N PHE A 93 -9.10 24.75 -3.59
CA PHE A 93 -10.02 25.08 -2.50
C PHE A 93 -9.93 24.09 -1.31
N LEU A 94 -9.37 22.89 -1.52
CA LEU A 94 -9.23 21.88 -0.45
C LEU A 94 -7.97 22.08 0.37
N THR A 95 -6.81 22.19 -0.27
CA THR A 95 -5.52 22.25 0.41
C THR A 95 -4.65 23.42 -0.02
N TYR A 96 -5.01 24.11 -1.10
CA TYR A 96 -4.27 25.22 -1.74
C TYR A 96 -2.83 24.81 -2.06
N VAL A 97 -1.91 24.95 -1.08
CA VAL A 97 -0.51 24.47 -1.15
C VAL A 97 -0.24 23.53 0.00
N ASN A 98 0.73 22.65 -0.18
CA ASN A 98 1.14 21.70 0.84
C ASN A 98 2.65 21.47 0.76
N GLY A 99 3.32 21.50 1.91
CA GLY A 99 4.71 21.09 2.08
C GLY A 99 5.72 21.75 1.14
N ALA A 100 5.50 23.01 0.72
CA ALA A 100 6.34 23.69 -0.26
C ALA A 100 7.86 23.58 0.03
N PRO A 101 8.36 23.69 1.27
CA PRO A 101 9.79 23.54 1.57
C PRO A 101 10.33 22.14 1.31
N PHE A 102 9.47 21.10 1.36
CA PHE A 102 9.87 19.71 1.20
C PHE A 102 9.81 19.21 -0.25
N GLN A 103 9.05 19.86 -1.11
CA GLN A 103 8.90 19.43 -2.51
C GLN A 103 10.23 19.33 -3.25
N PRO A 104 11.16 20.30 -3.17
CA PRO A 104 12.47 20.16 -3.80
C PRO A 104 13.30 18.98 -3.26
N ALA A 105 13.20 18.69 -1.96
CA ALA A 105 13.88 17.56 -1.36
C ALA A 105 13.33 16.22 -1.88
N VAL A 106 12.00 16.11 -1.99
CA VAL A 106 11.34 14.92 -2.57
C VAL A 106 11.70 14.77 -4.05
N ALA A 107 11.76 15.86 -4.82
CA ALA A 107 12.18 15.80 -6.22
C ALA A 107 13.62 15.25 -6.37
N ARG A 108 14.52 15.62 -5.45
CA ARG A 108 15.89 15.04 -5.42
C ARG A 108 15.88 13.58 -4.98
N ALA A 109 15.03 13.20 -4.03
CA ALA A 109 14.91 11.82 -3.59
C ALA A 109 14.36 10.90 -4.70
N LEU A 110 13.42 11.38 -5.50
CA LEU A 110 12.92 10.66 -6.67
C LEU A 110 13.95 10.45 -7.78
N ALA A 111 15.05 11.22 -7.77
CA ALA A 111 16.16 11.08 -8.71
C ALA A 111 17.30 10.19 -8.15
N LEU A 112 17.09 9.48 -7.04
CA LEU A 112 18.03 8.48 -6.54
C LEU A 112 18.13 7.29 -7.50
N ASP A 113 19.29 6.64 -7.49
CA ASP A 113 19.54 5.47 -8.31
C ASP A 113 18.63 4.29 -7.92
N ASP A 114 18.35 3.40 -8.85
CA ASP A 114 17.57 2.19 -8.63
C ASP A 114 18.09 1.31 -7.49
N ASP A 115 19.39 1.41 -7.18
CA ASP A 115 19.99 0.71 -6.04
C ASP A 115 19.38 1.09 -4.70
N PHE A 116 18.96 2.33 -4.53
CA PHE A 116 18.24 2.75 -3.33
C PHE A 116 16.95 1.95 -3.15
N TYR A 117 16.15 1.87 -4.20
CA TYR A 117 14.86 1.18 -4.16
C TYR A 117 15.02 -0.34 -4.00
N ARG A 118 16.03 -0.93 -4.66
CA ARG A 118 16.37 -2.36 -4.48
C ARG A 118 16.80 -2.67 -3.06
N THR A 119 17.65 -1.82 -2.48
CA THR A 119 18.12 -1.97 -1.09
C THR A 119 16.96 -1.85 -0.11
N LEU A 120 16.09 -0.86 -0.29
CA LEU A 120 14.89 -0.67 0.54
C LEU A 120 13.98 -1.91 0.50
N ALA A 121 13.67 -2.42 -0.69
CA ALA A 121 12.84 -3.61 -0.85
C ALA A 121 13.49 -4.84 -0.19
N GLY A 122 14.79 -5.07 -0.42
CA GLY A 122 15.52 -6.19 0.17
C GLY A 122 15.58 -6.14 1.70
N ASP A 123 15.76 -4.94 2.26
CA ASP A 123 15.76 -4.75 3.72
C ASP A 123 14.39 -5.03 4.34
N LEU A 124 13.32 -4.59 3.69
CA LEU A 124 11.95 -4.83 4.18
C LEU A 124 11.55 -6.28 3.97
N GLN A 125 11.94 -6.93 2.87
CA GLN A 125 11.73 -8.35 2.68
C GLN A 125 12.37 -9.16 3.81
N ARG A 126 13.64 -8.88 4.15
CA ARG A 126 14.32 -9.55 5.26
C ARG A 126 13.60 -9.35 6.61
N LYS A 127 13.11 -8.13 6.87
CA LYS A 127 12.34 -7.84 8.09
C LYS A 127 11.00 -8.59 8.10
N ARG A 128 10.31 -8.65 6.97
CA ARG A 128 9.08 -9.46 6.80
C ARG A 128 9.35 -10.92 7.13
N ASP A 129 10.45 -11.49 6.61
CA ASP A 129 10.79 -12.90 6.80
C ASP A 129 11.07 -13.21 8.27
N ILE A 130 11.82 -12.35 8.96
CA ILE A 130 12.09 -12.47 10.40
C ILE A 130 10.77 -12.41 11.18
N LEU A 131 9.93 -11.41 10.92
CA LEU A 131 8.65 -11.25 11.60
C LEU A 131 7.73 -12.44 11.34
N SER A 132 7.59 -12.85 10.08
CA SER A 132 6.72 -13.96 9.69
C SER A 132 7.16 -15.29 10.31
N THR A 133 8.46 -15.51 10.42
CA THR A 133 9.01 -16.71 11.11
C THR A 133 8.68 -16.66 12.59
N GLY A 134 9.00 -15.53 13.27
CA GLY A 134 8.71 -15.40 14.71
C GLY A 134 7.22 -15.51 15.04
N LEU A 135 6.34 -14.99 14.20
CA LEU A 135 4.89 -15.11 14.40
C LEU A 135 4.42 -16.57 14.25
N ARG A 136 4.93 -17.32 13.26
CA ARG A 136 4.62 -18.75 13.13
C ARG A 136 5.16 -19.56 14.32
N ASP A 137 6.37 -19.26 14.75
CA ASP A 137 6.96 -19.93 15.94
C ASP A 137 6.16 -19.62 17.22
N ALA A 138 5.51 -18.45 17.27
CA ALA A 138 4.59 -18.07 18.34
C ALA A 138 3.18 -18.70 18.20
N GLY A 139 2.89 -19.40 17.11
CA GLY A 139 1.63 -20.12 16.91
C GLY A 139 0.57 -19.41 16.08
N PHE A 140 0.88 -18.25 15.48
CA PHE A 140 -0.03 -17.59 14.55
C PHE A 140 -0.05 -18.26 13.17
N ASP A 141 -1.19 -18.28 12.52
CA ASP A 141 -1.26 -18.49 11.07
C ASP A 141 -0.89 -17.20 10.35
N VAL A 142 0.16 -17.26 9.55
CA VAL A 142 0.73 -16.08 8.86
C VAL A 142 0.41 -16.14 7.38
N TYR A 143 -0.35 -15.18 6.89
CA TYR A 143 -0.67 -15.07 5.46
C TYR A 143 0.54 -14.60 4.64
N PRO A 144 0.71 -15.13 3.40
CA PRO A 144 1.78 -14.68 2.52
C PRO A 144 1.66 -13.19 2.19
N SER A 145 2.77 -12.45 2.34
CA SER A 145 2.86 -11.04 1.94
C SER A 145 3.95 -10.88 0.89
N ALA A 146 3.55 -10.56 -0.34
CA ALA A 146 4.45 -10.33 -1.46
C ALA A 146 4.89 -8.86 -1.60
N GLY A 147 4.45 -7.99 -0.69
CA GLY A 147 4.81 -6.58 -0.73
C GLY A 147 4.33 -5.81 0.49
N THR A 148 4.53 -4.50 0.49
CA THR A 148 4.27 -3.56 1.60
C THR A 148 5.20 -3.80 2.82
N TYR A 149 4.86 -3.28 3.98
CA TYR A 149 5.54 -3.59 5.25
C TYR A 149 4.57 -4.13 6.30
N PHE A 150 3.43 -4.68 5.84
CA PHE A 150 2.46 -5.34 6.71
C PHE A 150 2.58 -6.85 6.58
N VAL A 151 2.32 -7.53 7.69
CA VAL A 151 2.09 -8.96 7.75
C VAL A 151 0.74 -9.17 8.40
N VAL A 152 -0.14 -9.91 7.73
CA VAL A 152 -1.47 -10.27 8.25
C VAL A 152 -1.39 -11.66 8.83
N THR A 153 -2.02 -11.84 9.99
CA THR A 153 -2.04 -13.11 10.72
C THR A 153 -3.45 -13.44 11.18
N ASP A 154 -3.71 -14.73 11.37
CA ASP A 154 -4.86 -15.23 12.08
C ASP A 154 -4.43 -15.68 13.48
N ALA A 155 -5.19 -15.25 14.49
CA ALA A 155 -4.93 -15.56 15.90
C ALA A 155 -5.84 -16.66 16.47
N VAL A 156 -6.77 -17.19 15.66
CA VAL A 156 -7.65 -18.31 16.07
C VAL A 156 -6.87 -19.50 16.59
N PRO A 157 -5.71 -19.93 16.03
CA PRO A 157 -4.92 -21.01 16.56
C PRO A 157 -4.42 -20.79 18.01
N LEU A 158 -4.37 -19.52 18.45
CA LEU A 158 -3.97 -19.14 19.81
C LEU A 158 -5.18 -18.99 20.76
N GLY A 159 -6.39 -19.26 20.26
CA GLY A 159 -7.62 -19.17 21.06
C GLY A 159 -8.27 -17.79 21.10
N PHE A 160 -7.87 -16.89 20.16
CA PHE A 160 -8.49 -15.57 20.05
C PHE A 160 -9.44 -15.54 18.84
N ASP A 161 -10.74 -15.50 19.11
CA ASP A 161 -11.80 -15.43 18.09
C ASP A 161 -12.12 -14.00 17.66
N ASP A 162 -11.53 -12.99 18.32
CA ASP A 162 -11.73 -11.57 18.04
C ASP A 162 -10.37 -10.84 17.98
N GLY A 163 -9.96 -10.46 16.78
CA GLY A 163 -8.71 -9.74 16.54
C GLY A 163 -8.68 -8.35 17.19
N MET A 164 -9.83 -7.70 17.40
CA MET A 164 -9.91 -6.43 18.14
C MET A 164 -9.56 -6.64 19.61
N GLU A 165 -10.14 -7.67 20.24
CA GLU A 165 -9.86 -8.00 21.64
C GLU A 165 -8.38 -8.32 21.83
N LEU A 166 -7.80 -9.15 20.96
CA LEU A 166 -6.35 -9.43 21.00
C LEU A 166 -5.52 -8.16 20.87
N CYS A 167 -5.82 -7.31 19.88
CA CYS A 167 -5.05 -6.08 19.65
C CYS A 167 -5.08 -5.12 20.86
N LEU A 168 -6.18 -5.09 21.61
CA LEU A 168 -6.28 -4.29 22.84
C LEU A 168 -5.45 -4.88 24.00
N GLN A 169 -5.28 -6.19 24.04
CA GLN A 169 -4.51 -6.88 25.10
C GLN A 169 -3.00 -6.95 24.79
N LEU A 170 -2.59 -6.97 23.53
CA LEU A 170 -1.20 -7.13 23.09
C LEU A 170 -0.19 -6.17 23.77
N PRO A 171 -0.51 -4.89 23.99
CA PRO A 171 0.43 -3.99 24.67
C PRO A 171 0.79 -4.46 26.08
N GLU A 172 -0.18 -5.00 26.82
CA GLU A 172 0.05 -5.52 28.19
C GLU A 172 0.68 -6.91 28.17
N LEU A 173 0.23 -7.78 27.26
CA LEU A 173 0.69 -9.17 27.19
C LEU A 173 2.12 -9.30 26.65
N ALA A 174 2.47 -8.49 25.64
CA ALA A 174 3.70 -8.66 24.87
C ALA A 174 4.48 -7.37 24.61
N GLY A 175 3.98 -6.21 25.02
CA GLY A 175 4.62 -4.91 24.78
C GLY A 175 4.62 -4.49 23.30
N VAL A 176 3.72 -5.04 22.49
CA VAL A 176 3.58 -4.75 21.07
C VAL A 176 2.18 -4.25 20.75
N ALA A 177 2.03 -3.50 19.65
CA ALA A 177 0.74 -3.08 19.15
C ALA A 177 0.50 -3.68 17.75
N ALA A 178 -0.75 -4.05 17.48
CA ALA A 178 -1.20 -4.50 16.18
C ALA A 178 -2.48 -3.75 15.79
N VAL A 179 -2.89 -3.89 14.54
CA VAL A 179 -4.12 -3.30 14.01
C VAL A 179 -5.06 -4.44 13.63
N PRO A 180 -6.27 -4.49 14.17
CA PRO A 180 -7.22 -5.54 13.82
C PRO A 180 -7.71 -5.39 12.39
N VAL A 181 -7.81 -6.49 11.65
CA VAL A 181 -8.26 -6.48 10.24
C VAL A 181 -9.70 -5.99 10.13
N SER A 182 -10.51 -6.18 11.16
CA SER A 182 -11.90 -5.72 11.20
C SER A 182 -12.10 -4.23 10.96
N VAL A 183 -11.09 -3.37 11.23
CA VAL A 183 -11.18 -1.92 10.94
C VAL A 183 -11.19 -1.59 9.44
N PHE A 184 -10.85 -2.55 8.58
CA PHE A 184 -10.89 -2.39 7.12
C PHE A 184 -12.18 -2.92 6.49
N HIS A 185 -13.16 -3.34 7.29
CA HIS A 185 -14.43 -3.88 6.84
C HIS A 185 -15.60 -3.01 7.32
N ASP A 186 -16.59 -2.83 6.45
CA ASP A 186 -17.85 -2.14 6.81
C ASP A 186 -18.64 -2.92 7.85
N ASP A 187 -18.60 -4.26 7.78
CA ASP A 187 -19.13 -5.16 8.80
C ASP A 187 -17.96 -5.76 9.61
N PRO A 188 -17.70 -5.27 10.82
CA PRO A 188 -16.64 -5.81 11.69
C PRO A 188 -16.81 -7.29 12.03
N GLN A 189 -18.04 -7.82 11.94
CA GLN A 189 -18.33 -9.23 12.18
C GLN A 189 -17.79 -10.14 11.05
N ALA A 190 -17.59 -9.59 9.84
CA ALA A 190 -17.09 -10.33 8.69
C ALA A 190 -15.58 -10.64 8.77
N ALA A 191 -14.86 -10.04 9.71
CA ALA A 191 -13.40 -10.19 9.85
C ALA A 191 -13.00 -10.20 11.34
N ARG A 192 -13.54 -11.11 12.12
CA ARG A 192 -13.27 -11.20 13.56
C ARG A 192 -11.95 -11.89 13.89
N SER A 193 -11.53 -12.82 13.06
CA SER A 193 -10.30 -13.60 13.24
C SER A 193 -9.09 -12.94 12.61
#